data_c6b6e951ae4078b0b653a25160bf51cf
#
_entry.id   c6b6e951ae4078b0b653a25160bf51cf
#
_cell.length_a   1.000
_cell.length_b   1.000
_cell.length_c   1.000
_cell.angle_alpha   90.00
_cell.angle_beta   90.00
_cell.angle_gamma   90.00
#
_symmetry.space_group_name_H-M   'P 1'
#
loop_
_entity.id
_entity.type
_entity.pdbx_description
1 polymer ?
#
loop_
_entity_poly.entity_id
_entity_poly.type
_entity_poly.pdbx_seq_one_letter_code
_entity_poly.pdbx_strand_id
1 'polypeptide(L)'
;MINTSNIENVFAENFAERGELGAAFCVWSDAGAVLSLAGGATSRESAAAPWTEHTLVPVWSTTKGPAAATLLWALDRARLTLDTPVSHVWPELGADATFGQLLSHQAGLPALDVPTSVFDHDALVIALERQVPSWEPGQAHGYHPRTFGVLLDECVRRVCGAPLGDVWHRAIATPLELDVWIGLPAHALSLVATVYAGRFILKPDEQDFNKAFSDVYSLTRRAFDSVRGLNAIHEMNDPAAWALGQPAFGGVASARGLARFYHALATGESGIFSETVRRWAETTLCEGNDRVLYMPTAFSAGFQKDPVGTGREQRRSHYGPRPRAFGHPGAGGSLAWADPDRRLGCAYVMNLIAPGVMPGERALSLVRAMG
;
A
#
# COMPACT_ATOMS: atom_id res chain seq x y z
N MET A 1 -19.37 -17.95 8.18
CA MET A 1 -20.10 -16.72 7.75
C MET A 1 -19.53 -15.55 8.53
N ILE A 2 -19.46 -14.37 7.92
CA ILE A 2 -19.01 -13.14 8.58
C ILE A 2 -20.14 -12.62 9.47
N ASN A 3 -19.83 -12.23 10.69
CA ASN A 3 -20.78 -11.57 11.58
C ASN A 3 -20.87 -10.07 11.25
N THR A 4 -21.72 -9.70 10.29
CA THR A 4 -21.84 -8.31 9.83
C THR A 4 -22.30 -7.37 10.93
N SER A 5 -23.23 -7.78 11.81
CA SER A 5 -23.71 -6.93 12.90
C SER A 5 -22.60 -6.56 13.89
N ASN A 6 -21.66 -7.47 14.17
CA ASN A 6 -20.51 -7.15 15.01
C ASN A 6 -19.60 -6.11 14.37
N ILE A 7 -19.36 -6.23 13.05
CA ILE A 7 -18.54 -5.27 12.30
C ILE A 7 -19.22 -3.90 12.23
N GLU A 8 -20.54 -3.85 12.01
CA GLU A 8 -21.32 -2.61 12.03
C GLU A 8 -21.20 -1.87 13.37
N ASN A 9 -21.30 -2.60 14.48
CA ASN A 9 -21.13 -2.04 15.82
C ASN A 9 -19.73 -1.47 16.02
N VAL A 10 -18.68 -2.22 15.66
CA VAL A 10 -17.30 -1.79 15.77
C VAL A 10 -17.01 -0.57 14.87
N PHE A 11 -17.59 -0.51 13.68
CA PHE A 11 -17.48 0.64 12.81
C PHE A 11 -18.15 1.88 13.41
N ALA A 12 -19.34 1.74 14.03
CA ALA A 12 -20.01 2.83 14.75
C ALA A 12 -19.19 3.31 15.97
N GLU A 13 -18.56 2.40 16.73
CA GLU A 13 -17.67 2.73 17.84
C GLU A 13 -16.44 3.56 17.40
N ASN A 14 -15.95 3.40 16.16
CA ASN A 14 -14.88 4.24 15.66
C ASN A 14 -15.26 5.73 15.66
N PHE A 15 -16.51 6.06 15.37
CA PHE A 15 -17.03 7.44 15.43
C PHE A 15 -17.32 7.88 16.86
N ALA A 16 -17.94 7.02 17.67
CA ALA A 16 -18.36 7.38 19.02
C ALA A 16 -17.17 7.50 20.00
N GLU A 17 -16.17 6.63 19.88
CA GLU A 17 -15.12 6.46 20.90
C GLU A 17 -13.70 6.70 20.38
N ARG A 18 -13.41 6.45 19.08
CA ARG A 18 -12.06 6.52 18.52
C ARG A 18 -11.82 7.75 17.65
N GLY A 19 -12.80 8.69 17.65
CA GLY A 19 -12.68 10.02 17.03
C GLY A 19 -12.57 9.99 15.51
N GLU A 20 -13.27 9.07 14.86
CA GLU A 20 -13.35 9.04 13.38
C GLU A 20 -14.05 10.28 12.84
N LEU A 21 -13.60 10.81 11.70
CA LEU A 21 -14.21 11.95 11.03
C LEU A 21 -15.08 11.50 9.84
N GLY A 22 -14.48 10.77 8.91
CA GLY A 22 -15.13 10.16 7.78
C GLY A 22 -14.37 8.91 7.39
N ALA A 23 -15.08 7.81 7.13
CA ALA A 23 -14.50 6.52 6.81
C ALA A 23 -15.44 5.62 6.02
N ALA A 24 -14.86 4.61 5.36
CA ALA A 24 -15.60 3.49 4.81
C ALA A 24 -14.87 2.18 5.09
N PHE A 25 -15.65 1.11 5.24
CA PHE A 25 -15.17 -0.27 5.32
C PHE A 25 -15.97 -1.16 4.37
N CYS A 26 -15.27 -1.93 3.55
CA CYS A 26 -15.92 -2.84 2.60
C CYS A 26 -15.34 -4.26 2.70
N VAL A 27 -16.21 -5.25 2.59
CA VAL A 27 -15.85 -6.65 2.43
C VAL A 27 -16.49 -7.15 1.13
N TRP A 28 -15.66 -7.63 0.22
CA TRP A 28 -16.04 -8.16 -1.07
C TRP A 28 -15.83 -9.67 -1.12
N SER A 29 -16.80 -10.40 -1.71
CA SER A 29 -16.77 -11.85 -1.92
C SER A 29 -17.21 -12.20 -3.34
N ASP A 30 -17.29 -13.49 -3.67
CA ASP A 30 -17.84 -13.97 -4.95
C ASP A 30 -19.31 -13.51 -5.18
N ALA A 31 -20.05 -13.16 -4.13
CA ALA A 31 -21.41 -12.61 -4.22
C ALA A 31 -21.43 -11.07 -4.39
N GLY A 32 -20.28 -10.43 -4.53
CA GLY A 32 -20.12 -8.97 -4.55
C GLY A 32 -19.82 -8.39 -3.17
N ALA A 33 -20.16 -7.13 -2.93
CA ALA A 33 -20.00 -6.48 -1.63
C ALA A 33 -20.98 -7.09 -0.61
N VAL A 34 -20.47 -7.95 0.27
CA VAL A 34 -21.26 -8.56 1.35
C VAL A 34 -21.40 -7.63 2.55
N LEU A 35 -20.55 -6.63 2.65
CA LEU A 35 -20.65 -5.53 3.60
C LEU A 35 -20.06 -4.27 2.99
N SER A 36 -20.78 -3.15 3.06
CA SER A 36 -20.30 -1.83 2.63
C SER A 36 -20.80 -0.80 3.65
N LEU A 37 -19.88 -0.31 4.47
CA LEU A 37 -20.15 0.69 5.51
C LEU A 37 -19.48 2.01 5.11
N ALA A 38 -20.21 3.11 5.27
CA ALA A 38 -19.74 4.45 5.06
C ALA A 38 -20.34 5.37 6.12
N GLY A 39 -19.58 6.29 6.66
CA GLY A 39 -20.06 7.20 7.70
C GLY A 39 -19.19 8.44 7.87
N GLY A 40 -19.77 9.44 8.53
CA GLY A 40 -19.11 10.72 8.79
C GLY A 40 -19.10 11.64 7.58
N ALA A 41 -18.11 12.53 7.51
CA ALA A 41 -18.04 13.63 6.56
C ALA A 41 -16.77 13.65 5.73
N THR A 42 -16.86 14.14 4.48
CA THR A 42 -15.72 14.25 3.55
C THR A 42 -14.75 15.35 3.92
N SER A 43 -15.14 16.29 4.79
CA SER A 43 -14.29 17.37 5.32
C SER A 43 -14.76 17.83 6.71
N ARG A 44 -14.03 18.79 7.32
CA ARG A 44 -14.41 19.45 8.58
C ARG A 44 -15.28 20.70 8.39
N GLU A 45 -15.62 21.02 7.16
CA GLU A 45 -16.45 22.18 6.86
C GLU A 45 -17.90 21.94 7.30
N SER A 46 -18.60 22.99 7.69
CA SER A 46 -20.00 22.89 8.16
C SER A 46 -20.97 22.39 7.10
N ALA A 47 -20.65 22.56 5.82
CA ALA A 47 -21.41 22.09 4.66
C ALA A 47 -20.78 20.86 4.00
N ALA A 48 -19.94 20.09 4.72
CA ALA A 48 -19.29 18.91 4.18
C ALA A 48 -20.33 17.87 3.71
N ALA A 49 -20.06 17.29 2.55
CA ALA A 49 -20.86 16.18 2.06
C ALA A 49 -20.72 14.95 2.98
N PRO A 50 -21.75 14.12 3.13
CA PRO A 50 -21.62 12.84 3.82
C PRO A 50 -20.66 11.92 3.06
N TRP A 51 -19.96 11.07 3.81
CA TRP A 51 -19.14 10.02 3.22
C TRP A 51 -20.02 8.95 2.57
N THR A 52 -19.66 8.47 1.39
CA THR A 52 -20.36 7.42 0.65
C THR A 52 -19.41 6.27 0.30
N GLU A 53 -19.91 5.17 -0.23
CA GLU A 53 -19.10 4.05 -0.72
C GLU A 53 -18.18 4.42 -1.91
N HIS A 54 -18.50 5.51 -2.63
CA HIS A 54 -17.74 6.06 -3.75
C HIS A 54 -16.79 7.19 -3.37
N THR A 55 -16.80 7.62 -2.10
CA THR A 55 -15.89 8.66 -1.64
C THR A 55 -14.45 8.19 -1.79
N LEU A 56 -13.65 8.98 -2.50
CA LEU A 56 -12.23 8.75 -2.71
C LEU A 56 -11.43 9.44 -1.61
N VAL A 57 -10.26 8.87 -1.28
CA VAL A 57 -9.34 9.47 -0.32
C VAL A 57 -7.90 9.05 -0.64
N PRO A 58 -6.89 9.91 -0.41
CA PRO A 58 -5.49 9.48 -0.46
C PRO A 58 -5.24 8.33 0.52
N VAL A 59 -4.65 7.22 0.04
CA VAL A 59 -4.51 5.98 0.83
C VAL A 59 -3.07 5.66 1.20
N TRP A 60 -2.12 6.56 0.94
CA TRP A 60 -0.70 6.37 1.22
C TRP A 60 -0.19 5.01 0.73
N SER A 61 0.55 4.31 1.57
CA SER A 61 1.22 3.05 1.18
C SER A 61 0.28 1.90 0.83
N THR A 62 -1.03 2.00 1.09
CA THR A 62 -2.01 1.06 0.53
C THR A 62 -1.96 1.04 -1.01
N THR A 63 -1.47 2.12 -1.64
CA THR A 63 -1.16 2.21 -3.08
C THR A 63 -0.21 1.12 -3.57
N LYS A 64 0.72 0.66 -2.71
CA LYS A 64 1.72 -0.35 -3.10
C LYS A 64 1.11 -1.66 -3.57
N GLY A 65 -0.02 -2.06 -3.01
CA GLY A 65 -0.72 -3.27 -3.45
C GLY A 65 -1.12 -3.22 -4.94
N PRO A 66 -1.93 -2.24 -5.37
CA PRO A 66 -2.23 -2.00 -6.78
C PRO A 66 -1.00 -1.83 -7.67
N ALA A 67 0.01 -1.08 -7.21
CA ALA A 67 1.25 -0.87 -7.96
C ALA A 67 2.02 -2.19 -8.16
N ALA A 68 2.18 -2.99 -7.11
CA ALA A 68 2.82 -4.30 -7.19
C ALA A 68 2.06 -5.26 -8.10
N ALA A 69 0.73 -5.32 -7.98
CA ALA A 69 -0.11 -6.14 -8.85
C ALA A 69 0.06 -5.77 -10.32
N THR A 70 0.27 -4.49 -10.63
CA THR A 70 0.53 -4.03 -12.01
C THR A 70 1.85 -4.57 -12.55
N LEU A 71 2.92 -4.50 -11.75
CA LEU A 71 4.21 -5.08 -12.17
C LEU A 71 4.11 -6.61 -12.29
N LEU A 72 3.49 -7.31 -11.33
CA LEU A 72 3.31 -8.75 -11.40
C LEU A 72 2.52 -9.17 -12.65
N TRP A 73 1.46 -8.44 -12.98
CA TRP A 73 0.68 -8.64 -14.21
C TRP A 73 1.55 -8.44 -15.47
N ALA A 74 2.39 -7.41 -15.48
CA ALA A 74 3.28 -7.11 -16.60
C ALA A 74 4.36 -8.20 -16.79
N LEU A 75 4.98 -8.66 -15.68
CA LEU A 75 5.98 -9.74 -15.70
C LEU A 75 5.38 -11.05 -16.24
N ASP A 76 4.21 -11.44 -15.76
CA ASP A 76 3.52 -12.66 -16.21
C ASP A 76 3.23 -12.62 -17.71
N ARG A 77 2.74 -11.49 -18.21
CA ARG A 77 2.49 -11.29 -19.66
C ARG A 77 3.76 -11.30 -20.49
N ALA A 78 4.85 -10.76 -19.97
CA ALA A 78 6.17 -10.78 -20.60
C ALA A 78 6.89 -12.13 -20.43
N ARG A 79 6.32 -13.10 -19.72
CA ARG A 79 6.93 -14.40 -19.36
C ARG A 79 8.23 -14.25 -18.55
N LEU A 80 8.31 -13.18 -17.76
CA LEU A 80 9.37 -12.98 -16.77
C LEU A 80 8.94 -13.56 -15.42
N THR A 81 9.91 -13.93 -14.59
CA THR A 81 9.66 -14.54 -13.28
C THR A 81 10.22 -13.68 -12.15
N LEU A 82 9.91 -14.02 -10.91
CA LEU A 82 10.48 -13.36 -9.75
C LEU A 82 12.01 -13.54 -9.65
N ASP A 83 12.55 -14.61 -10.23
CA ASP A 83 13.99 -14.90 -10.25
C ASP A 83 14.72 -14.19 -11.39
N THR A 84 14.01 -13.57 -12.32
CA THR A 84 14.62 -12.81 -13.41
C THR A 84 15.32 -11.58 -12.81
N PRO A 85 16.62 -11.33 -13.14
CA PRO A 85 17.32 -10.11 -12.74
C PRO A 85 16.61 -8.86 -13.29
N VAL A 86 16.52 -7.82 -12.46
CA VAL A 86 15.94 -6.53 -12.90
C VAL A 86 16.74 -5.93 -14.06
N SER A 87 18.04 -6.17 -14.10
CA SER A 87 18.94 -5.76 -15.19
C SER A 87 18.55 -6.31 -16.57
N HIS A 88 17.70 -7.35 -16.63
CA HIS A 88 17.15 -7.84 -17.89
C HIS A 88 16.29 -6.79 -18.62
N VAL A 89 15.59 -5.93 -17.87
CA VAL A 89 14.75 -4.84 -18.44
C VAL A 89 15.33 -3.46 -18.12
N TRP A 90 16.11 -3.34 -17.05
CA TRP A 90 16.74 -2.09 -16.61
C TRP A 90 18.24 -2.29 -16.33
N PRO A 91 19.06 -2.43 -17.41
CA PRO A 91 20.48 -2.74 -17.28
C PRO A 91 21.29 -1.64 -16.59
N GLU A 92 20.80 -0.40 -16.56
CA GLU A 92 21.47 0.73 -15.91
C GLU A 92 21.31 0.74 -14.38
N LEU A 93 20.35 -0.03 -13.81
CA LEU A 93 20.19 -0.13 -12.38
C LEU A 93 21.40 -0.86 -11.77
N GLY A 94 22.17 -0.13 -10.94
CA GLY A 94 23.41 -0.65 -10.36
C GLY A 94 23.24 -1.74 -9.28
N ALA A 95 22.02 -2.02 -8.86
CA ALA A 95 21.69 -3.08 -7.91
C ALA A 95 21.48 -4.41 -8.64
N ASP A 96 22.31 -5.42 -8.34
CA ASP A 96 22.12 -6.78 -8.86
C ASP A 96 21.01 -7.50 -8.09
N ALA A 97 19.76 -7.13 -8.37
CA ALA A 97 18.57 -7.65 -7.71
C ALA A 97 17.66 -8.35 -8.70
N THR A 98 16.98 -9.41 -8.24
CA THR A 98 15.87 -10.02 -8.97
C THR A 98 14.56 -9.25 -8.74
N PHE A 99 13.53 -9.48 -9.59
CA PHE A 99 12.21 -8.89 -9.35
C PHE A 99 11.61 -9.31 -8.00
N GLY A 100 11.85 -10.54 -7.55
CA GLY A 100 11.42 -11.02 -6.24
C GLY A 100 12.07 -10.22 -5.10
N GLN A 101 13.37 -9.96 -5.19
CA GLN A 101 14.11 -9.16 -4.20
C GLN A 101 13.67 -7.69 -4.23
N LEU A 102 13.42 -7.12 -5.40
CA LEU A 102 12.90 -5.75 -5.54
C LEU A 102 11.52 -5.62 -4.91
N LEU A 103 10.58 -6.52 -5.27
CA LEU A 103 9.21 -6.50 -4.78
C LEU A 103 9.09 -6.78 -3.28
N SER A 104 10.00 -7.53 -2.69
CA SER A 104 10.01 -7.85 -1.25
C SER A 104 10.93 -6.95 -0.42
N HIS A 105 11.30 -5.78 -0.93
CA HIS A 105 12.13 -4.80 -0.23
C HIS A 105 13.54 -5.27 0.11
N GLN A 106 14.09 -6.21 -0.65
CA GLN A 106 15.43 -6.77 -0.46
C GLN A 106 16.48 -6.15 -1.39
N ALA A 107 16.11 -5.23 -2.30
CA ALA A 107 17.03 -4.64 -3.29
C ALA A 107 18.09 -3.69 -2.71
N GLY A 108 17.97 -3.30 -1.42
CA GLY A 108 18.95 -2.39 -0.79
C GLY A 108 18.83 -0.93 -1.20
N LEU A 109 17.74 -0.52 -1.83
CA LEU A 109 17.52 0.83 -2.38
C LEU A 109 16.42 1.64 -1.63
N PRO A 110 16.36 1.65 -0.27
CA PRO A 110 15.29 2.34 0.44
C PRO A 110 15.40 3.87 0.40
N ALA A 111 16.61 4.40 0.13
CA ALA A 111 16.91 5.83 0.16
C ALA A 111 17.84 6.21 -1.00
N LEU A 112 17.85 7.49 -1.33
CA LEU A 112 18.78 8.10 -2.27
C LEU A 112 19.88 8.89 -1.52
N ASP A 113 21.11 8.88 -2.01
CA ASP A 113 22.19 9.73 -1.51
C ASP A 113 22.00 11.18 -1.95
N VAL A 114 21.45 11.39 -3.15
CA VAL A 114 21.09 12.70 -3.66
C VAL A 114 19.56 12.88 -3.56
N PRO A 115 19.08 13.72 -2.62
CA PRO A 115 17.66 13.97 -2.48
C PRO A 115 17.05 14.59 -3.73
N THR A 116 16.02 13.95 -4.29
CA THR A 116 15.45 14.27 -5.60
C THR A 116 13.94 14.52 -5.48
N SER A 117 13.41 15.45 -6.28
CA SER A 117 11.98 15.80 -6.28
C SER A 117 11.09 14.64 -6.71
N VAL A 118 9.98 14.42 -6.00
CA VAL A 118 8.96 13.42 -6.35
C VAL A 118 8.27 13.71 -7.70
N PHE A 119 8.33 14.96 -8.15
CA PHE A 119 7.73 15.42 -9.41
C PHE A 119 8.67 15.26 -10.62
N ASP A 120 9.92 14.84 -10.41
CA ASP A 120 10.91 14.66 -11.47
C ASP A 120 11.28 13.17 -11.60
N HIS A 121 10.49 12.46 -12.41
CA HIS A 121 10.68 11.01 -12.61
C HIS A 121 12.05 10.68 -13.18
N ASP A 122 12.51 11.44 -14.20
CA ASP A 122 13.76 11.13 -14.88
C ASP A 122 14.95 11.34 -13.92
N ALA A 123 14.94 12.41 -13.13
CA ALA A 123 15.96 12.63 -12.11
C ALA A 123 15.94 11.54 -11.02
N LEU A 124 14.77 11.03 -10.64
CA LEU A 124 14.64 9.91 -9.69
C LEU A 124 15.22 8.62 -10.26
N VAL A 125 14.96 8.32 -11.54
CA VAL A 125 15.53 7.17 -12.24
C VAL A 125 17.05 7.27 -12.27
N ILE A 126 17.63 8.40 -12.70
CA ILE A 126 19.09 8.64 -12.72
C ILE A 126 19.70 8.51 -11.32
N ALA A 127 18.99 9.01 -10.28
CA ALA A 127 19.47 8.89 -8.90
C ALA A 127 19.49 7.43 -8.42
N LEU A 128 18.49 6.62 -8.79
CA LEU A 128 18.45 5.19 -8.49
C LEU A 128 19.53 4.38 -9.23
N GLU A 129 19.78 4.69 -10.50
CA GLU A 129 20.82 4.04 -11.30
C GLU A 129 22.23 4.24 -10.69
N ARG A 130 22.46 5.39 -10.06
CA ARG A 130 23.73 5.73 -9.40
C ARG A 130 23.80 5.33 -7.93
N GLN A 131 22.64 4.92 -7.34
CA GLN A 131 22.56 4.63 -5.92
C GLN A 131 23.27 3.32 -5.59
N VAL A 132 24.24 3.40 -4.69
CA VAL A 132 24.86 2.21 -4.10
C VAL A 132 23.86 1.59 -3.13
N PRO A 133 23.55 0.29 -3.23
CA PRO A 133 22.66 -0.38 -2.30
C PRO A 133 23.13 -0.28 -0.85
N SER A 134 22.22 0.00 0.09
CA SER A 134 22.50 0.07 1.54
C SER A 134 22.86 -1.30 2.15
N TRP A 135 22.56 -2.37 1.45
CA TRP A 135 22.96 -3.77 1.70
C TRP A 135 22.94 -4.52 0.37
N GLU A 136 23.69 -5.61 0.32
CA GLU A 136 23.69 -6.49 -0.86
C GLU A 136 22.28 -7.09 -1.07
N PRO A 137 21.73 -7.02 -2.30
CA PRO A 137 20.41 -7.56 -2.59
C PRO A 137 20.24 -9.02 -2.12
N GLY A 138 19.13 -9.27 -1.41
CA GLY A 138 18.83 -10.60 -0.84
C GLY A 138 19.45 -10.88 0.54
N GLN A 139 20.43 -10.13 1.03
CA GLN A 139 21.05 -10.37 2.33
C GLN A 139 20.28 -9.78 3.51
N ALA A 140 19.40 -8.85 3.24
CA ALA A 140 18.51 -8.25 4.24
C ALA A 140 17.29 -7.66 3.54
N HIS A 141 16.29 -7.27 4.32
CA HIS A 141 15.21 -6.45 3.83
C HIS A 141 15.04 -5.20 4.70
N GLY A 142 14.47 -4.18 4.11
CA GLY A 142 14.12 -2.94 4.77
C GLY A 142 13.13 -2.18 3.89
N TYR A 143 12.03 -1.78 4.47
CA TYR A 143 10.94 -1.14 3.75
C TYR A 143 11.43 0.02 2.87
N HIS A 144 11.04 0.05 1.60
CA HIS A 144 11.32 1.12 0.66
C HIS A 144 10.09 2.04 0.59
N PRO A 145 9.94 3.02 1.50
CA PRO A 145 8.68 3.75 1.64
C PRO A 145 8.33 4.56 0.40
N ARG A 146 9.32 5.13 -0.28
CA ARG A 146 9.10 6.05 -1.39
C ARG A 146 9.77 5.60 -2.69
N THR A 147 10.98 5.13 -2.65
CA THR A 147 11.73 4.64 -3.83
C THR A 147 11.06 3.46 -4.51
N PHE A 148 10.32 2.62 -3.74
CA PHE A 148 9.56 1.49 -4.26
C PHE A 148 8.68 1.86 -5.46
N GLY A 149 7.96 2.98 -5.38
CA GLY A 149 7.09 3.41 -6.47
C GLY A 149 7.84 3.77 -7.75
N VAL A 150 9.00 4.41 -7.63
CA VAL A 150 9.85 4.75 -8.79
C VAL A 150 10.43 3.49 -9.42
N LEU A 151 10.92 2.56 -8.57
CA LEU A 151 11.44 1.26 -9.02
C LEU A 151 10.38 0.46 -9.80
N LEU A 152 9.15 0.40 -9.30
CA LEU A 152 8.07 -0.32 -9.97
C LEU A 152 7.63 0.39 -11.25
N ASP A 153 7.47 1.72 -11.20
CA ASP A 153 7.03 2.50 -12.36
C ASP A 153 8.01 2.35 -13.53
N GLU A 154 9.31 2.47 -13.25
CA GLU A 154 10.33 2.32 -14.29
C GLU A 154 10.37 0.89 -14.85
N CYS A 155 10.28 -0.13 -14.01
CA CYS A 155 10.17 -1.52 -14.48
C CYS A 155 8.94 -1.71 -15.40
N VAL A 156 7.78 -1.17 -15.01
CA VAL A 156 6.55 -1.26 -15.83
C VAL A 156 6.71 -0.47 -17.14
N ARG A 157 7.31 0.73 -17.11
CA ARG A 157 7.60 1.51 -18.33
C ARG A 157 8.45 0.72 -19.31
N ARG A 158 9.50 0.07 -18.83
CA ARG A 158 10.41 -0.74 -19.70
C ARG A 158 9.75 -2.00 -20.23
N VAL A 159 8.89 -2.66 -19.44
CA VAL A 159 8.20 -3.88 -19.88
C VAL A 159 7.00 -3.56 -20.77
N CYS A 160 6.22 -2.53 -20.45
CA CYS A 160 4.93 -2.23 -21.08
C CYS A 160 4.95 -1.02 -22.03
N GLY A 161 6.01 -0.20 -22.03
CA GLY A 161 6.11 1.03 -22.83
C GLY A 161 5.22 2.17 -22.35
N ALA A 162 4.71 2.12 -21.11
CA ALA A 162 3.79 3.12 -20.55
C ALA A 162 3.97 3.25 -19.03
N PRO A 163 3.64 4.42 -18.42
CA PRO A 163 3.65 4.60 -16.99
C PRO A 163 2.79 3.57 -16.25
N LEU A 164 3.19 3.21 -15.04
CA LEU A 164 2.49 2.22 -14.21
C LEU A 164 1.02 2.60 -14.00
N GLY A 165 0.71 3.88 -13.74
CA GLY A 165 -0.67 4.34 -13.55
C GLY A 165 -1.56 4.10 -14.77
N ASP A 166 -1.03 4.30 -15.99
CA ASP A 166 -1.75 4.05 -17.24
C ASP A 166 -1.99 2.55 -17.47
N VAL A 167 -0.97 1.73 -17.17
CA VAL A 167 -1.09 0.27 -17.27
C VAL A 167 -2.09 -0.25 -16.24
N TRP A 168 -2.00 0.21 -14.98
CA TRP A 168 -2.97 -0.08 -13.93
C TRP A 168 -4.40 0.22 -14.38
N HIS A 169 -4.63 1.44 -14.83
CA HIS A 169 -5.97 1.88 -15.23
C HIS A 169 -6.52 1.04 -16.38
N ARG A 170 -5.75 0.90 -17.45
CA ARG A 170 -6.20 0.20 -18.68
C ARG A 170 -6.37 -1.30 -18.50
N ALA A 171 -5.41 -1.95 -17.82
CA ALA A 171 -5.33 -3.41 -17.76
C ALA A 171 -6.05 -4.03 -16.56
N ILE A 172 -6.24 -3.27 -15.49
CA ILE A 172 -6.75 -3.80 -14.22
C ILE A 172 -7.95 -3.00 -13.71
N ALA A 173 -7.79 -1.69 -13.49
CA ALA A 173 -8.82 -0.90 -12.83
C ALA A 173 -10.10 -0.77 -13.67
N THR A 174 -10.00 -0.45 -14.95
CA THR A 174 -11.16 -0.31 -15.84
C THR A 174 -11.90 -1.64 -16.04
N PRO A 175 -11.24 -2.77 -16.36
CA PRO A 175 -11.94 -4.05 -16.50
C PRO A 175 -12.61 -4.54 -15.22
N LEU A 176 -12.07 -4.17 -14.06
CA LEU A 176 -12.64 -4.47 -12.75
C LEU A 176 -13.55 -3.36 -12.21
N GLU A 177 -13.77 -2.27 -12.96
CA GLU A 177 -14.56 -1.10 -12.53
C GLU A 177 -14.18 -0.63 -11.12
N LEU A 178 -12.87 -0.36 -10.92
CA LEU A 178 -12.33 0.00 -9.61
C LEU A 178 -12.23 1.52 -9.45
N ASP A 179 -12.78 2.04 -8.36
CA ASP A 179 -12.51 3.39 -7.87
C ASP A 179 -11.16 3.41 -7.12
N VAL A 180 -10.08 3.07 -7.82
CA VAL A 180 -8.69 3.05 -7.32
C VAL A 180 -7.79 3.66 -8.38
N TRP A 181 -7.15 4.76 -8.05
CA TRP A 181 -6.42 5.60 -8.99
C TRP A 181 -4.94 5.73 -8.60
N ILE A 182 -4.06 5.48 -9.54
CA ILE A 182 -2.65 5.86 -9.53
C ILE A 182 -2.49 6.88 -10.66
N GLY A 183 -2.67 8.17 -10.32
CA GLY A 183 -2.92 9.24 -11.28
C GLY A 183 -4.41 9.51 -11.45
N LEU A 184 -4.98 10.37 -10.59
CA LEU A 184 -6.41 10.69 -10.59
C LEU A 184 -6.73 11.64 -11.75
N PRO A 185 -7.71 11.34 -12.61
CA PRO A 185 -8.12 12.24 -13.68
C PRO A 185 -8.95 13.42 -13.15
N ALA A 186 -8.91 14.54 -13.88
CA ALA A 186 -9.55 15.79 -13.46
C ALA A 186 -11.07 15.66 -13.17
N HIS A 187 -11.77 14.79 -13.88
CA HIS A 187 -13.22 14.62 -13.67
C HIS A 187 -13.57 13.95 -12.33
N ALA A 188 -12.63 13.30 -11.65
CA ALA A 188 -12.85 12.62 -10.38
C ALA A 188 -12.41 13.46 -9.15
N LEU A 189 -11.85 14.64 -9.34
CA LEU A 189 -11.34 15.49 -8.24
C LEU A 189 -12.40 15.81 -7.18
N SER A 190 -13.65 16.02 -7.58
CA SER A 190 -14.74 16.37 -6.67
C SER A 190 -15.19 15.23 -5.75
N LEU A 191 -14.74 14.00 -6.01
CA LEU A 191 -15.06 12.83 -5.19
C LEU A 191 -14.07 12.63 -4.04
N VAL A 192 -12.97 13.42 -3.99
CA VAL A 192 -11.90 13.22 -3.02
C VAL A 192 -12.18 13.92 -1.71
N ALA A 193 -12.21 13.17 -0.62
CA ALA A 193 -12.32 13.70 0.73
C ALA A 193 -11.01 14.37 1.17
N THR A 194 -11.13 15.47 1.91
CA THR A 194 -9.98 16.19 2.48
C THR A 194 -9.41 15.43 3.67
N VAL A 195 -8.11 15.15 3.65
CA VAL A 195 -7.41 14.48 4.76
C VAL A 195 -6.90 15.48 5.79
N TYR A 196 -6.94 15.08 7.07
CA TYR A 196 -6.55 15.89 8.20
C TYR A 196 -5.60 15.13 9.12
N ALA A 197 -4.65 15.84 9.73
CA ALA A 197 -3.82 15.28 10.79
C ALA A 197 -4.67 14.99 12.04
N GLY A 198 -4.61 13.77 12.51
CA GLY A 198 -5.15 13.36 13.81
C GLY A 198 -4.14 13.57 14.94
N ARG A 199 -4.54 13.20 16.14
CA ARG A 199 -3.68 13.30 17.34
C ARG A 199 -2.55 12.26 17.24
N PHE A 200 -1.32 12.71 17.48
CA PHE A 200 -0.18 11.80 17.61
C PHE A 200 -0.29 10.98 18.92
N ILE A 201 -0.19 9.67 18.79
CA ILE A 201 -0.11 8.74 19.92
C ILE A 201 1.07 7.81 19.63
N LEU A 202 2.08 7.87 20.48
CA LEU A 202 3.25 6.99 20.38
C LEU A 202 2.82 5.54 20.67
N LYS A 203 3.01 4.65 19.72
CA LYS A 203 2.74 3.23 19.88
C LYS A 203 3.98 2.52 20.43
N PRO A 204 3.83 1.62 21.42
CA PRO A 204 4.98 0.91 22.02
C PRO A 204 5.83 0.14 20.99
N ASP A 205 5.21 -0.46 20.00
CA ASP A 205 5.87 -1.24 18.95
C ASP A 205 6.51 -0.38 17.84
N GLU A 206 6.31 0.94 17.84
CA GLU A 206 6.94 1.90 16.93
C GLU A 206 8.05 2.73 17.60
N GLN A 207 8.50 2.42 18.83
CA GLN A 207 9.48 3.25 19.55
C GLN A 207 10.83 3.33 18.84
N ASP A 208 11.38 2.20 18.42
CA ASP A 208 12.68 2.15 17.74
C ASP A 208 12.60 2.80 16.36
N PHE A 209 11.48 2.61 15.63
CA PHE A 209 11.22 3.34 14.40
C PHE A 209 11.21 4.86 14.65
N ASN A 210 10.47 5.34 15.63
CA ASN A 210 10.36 6.78 15.92
C ASN A 210 11.70 7.38 16.35
N LYS A 211 12.51 6.64 17.11
CA LYS A 211 13.87 7.04 17.47
C LYS A 211 14.75 7.19 16.22
N ALA A 212 14.75 6.17 15.35
CA ALA A 212 15.49 6.21 14.09
C ALA A 212 14.98 7.31 13.15
N PHE A 213 13.65 7.49 13.04
CA PHE A 213 13.06 8.55 12.23
C PHE A 213 13.40 9.96 12.72
N SER A 214 13.65 10.14 14.01
CA SER A 214 14.07 11.43 14.57
C SER A 214 15.54 11.76 14.33
N ASP A 215 16.38 10.76 14.00
CA ASP A 215 17.77 10.96 13.65
C ASP A 215 17.88 11.27 12.14
N VAL A 216 18.27 12.50 11.80
CA VAL A 216 18.37 12.99 10.42
C VAL A 216 19.39 12.25 9.56
N TYR A 217 20.35 11.55 10.19
CA TYR A 217 21.39 10.78 9.50
C TYR A 217 21.02 9.30 9.35
N SER A 218 19.98 8.85 10.02
CA SER A 218 19.56 7.45 9.95
C SER A 218 19.10 7.04 8.56
N LEU A 219 19.26 5.75 8.24
CA LEU A 219 18.69 5.19 7.02
C LEU A 219 17.16 5.35 6.96
N THR A 220 16.49 5.17 8.11
CA THR A 220 15.05 5.38 8.24
C THR A 220 14.64 6.77 7.79
N ARG A 221 15.26 7.82 8.36
CA ARG A 221 14.94 9.20 8.00
C ARG A 221 15.19 9.46 6.51
N ARG A 222 16.34 9.03 5.99
CA ARG A 222 16.68 9.18 4.57
C ARG A 222 15.70 8.44 3.66
N ALA A 223 15.24 7.25 4.04
CA ALA A 223 14.27 6.48 3.26
C ALA A 223 12.93 7.24 3.07
N PHE A 224 12.50 7.99 4.08
CA PHE A 224 11.27 8.79 3.99
C PHE A 224 11.46 10.18 3.37
N ASP A 225 12.67 10.76 3.40
CA ASP A 225 12.91 12.15 3.01
C ASP A 225 13.71 12.32 1.71
N SER A 226 14.42 11.31 1.23
CA SER A 226 15.31 11.46 0.05
C SER A 226 14.55 11.61 -1.28
N VAL A 227 13.35 11.07 -1.40
CA VAL A 227 12.40 11.45 -2.45
C VAL A 227 11.57 12.62 -1.91
N ARG A 228 11.89 13.85 -2.31
CA ARG A 228 11.38 15.08 -1.73
C ARG A 228 10.03 15.52 -2.26
N GLY A 229 9.22 16.13 -1.39
CA GLY A 229 7.85 16.60 -1.66
C GLY A 229 6.80 15.59 -1.25
N LEU A 230 5.59 16.07 -0.99
CA LEU A 230 4.46 15.27 -0.50
C LEU A 230 4.78 14.54 0.82
N ASN A 231 5.50 15.22 1.73
CA ASN A 231 5.89 14.66 3.02
C ASN A 231 4.89 15.00 4.13
N ALA A 232 4.17 16.11 3.98
CA ALA A 232 3.17 16.56 4.94
C ALA A 232 1.76 16.12 4.54
N ILE A 233 0.90 15.88 5.54
CA ILE A 233 -0.49 15.43 5.31
C ILE A 233 -1.26 16.42 4.44
N HIS A 234 -1.07 17.74 4.65
CA HIS A 234 -1.78 18.75 3.88
C HIS A 234 -1.39 18.78 2.40
N GLU A 235 -0.14 18.40 2.05
CA GLU A 235 0.32 18.31 0.67
C GLU A 235 -0.42 17.20 -0.10
N MET A 236 -0.93 16.19 0.61
CA MET A 236 -1.73 15.11 0.01
C MET A 236 -3.17 15.54 -0.32
N ASN A 237 -3.56 16.78 -0.01
CA ASN A 237 -4.81 17.40 -0.46
C ASN A 237 -4.66 18.16 -1.77
N ASP A 238 -3.44 18.26 -2.30
CA ASP A 238 -3.19 18.95 -3.56
C ASP A 238 -3.63 18.10 -4.75
N PRO A 239 -4.48 18.60 -5.66
CA PRO A 239 -4.81 17.92 -6.92
C PRO A 239 -3.59 17.49 -7.74
N ALA A 240 -2.47 18.23 -7.66
CA ALA A 240 -1.22 17.85 -8.32
C ALA A 240 -0.61 16.56 -7.74
N ALA A 241 -0.75 16.32 -6.43
CA ALA A 241 -0.34 15.07 -5.80
C ALA A 241 -1.19 13.89 -6.29
N TRP A 242 -2.49 14.09 -6.46
CA TRP A 242 -3.41 13.06 -6.96
C TRP A 242 -3.18 12.76 -8.43
N ALA A 243 -2.94 13.79 -9.25
CA ALA A 243 -2.63 13.64 -10.68
C ALA A 243 -1.27 12.96 -10.91
N LEU A 244 -0.26 13.26 -10.07
CA LEU A 244 1.03 12.57 -10.09
C LEU A 244 0.86 11.08 -9.81
N GLY A 245 0.05 10.71 -8.80
CA GLY A 245 -0.24 9.33 -8.47
C GLY A 245 1.01 8.50 -8.17
N GLN A 246 1.92 9.00 -7.32
CA GLN A 246 3.18 8.31 -7.03
C GLN A 246 2.92 6.86 -6.56
N PRO A 247 3.43 5.81 -7.25
CA PRO A 247 2.97 4.43 -7.05
C PRO A 247 3.27 3.80 -5.68
N ALA A 248 4.14 4.43 -4.87
CA ALA A 248 4.37 3.96 -3.50
C ALA A 248 3.38 4.51 -2.46
N PHE A 249 2.74 5.69 -2.71
CA PHE A 249 1.95 6.36 -1.67
C PHE A 249 0.94 7.40 -2.18
N GLY A 250 0.91 7.68 -3.48
CA GLY A 250 0.10 8.75 -4.08
C GLY A 250 -1.26 8.29 -4.62
N GLY A 251 -1.66 7.04 -4.36
CA GLY A 251 -2.95 6.53 -4.82
C GLY A 251 -4.13 7.15 -4.08
N VAL A 252 -5.23 7.28 -4.80
CA VAL A 252 -6.53 7.77 -4.31
C VAL A 252 -7.56 6.68 -4.57
N ALA A 253 -8.30 6.26 -3.53
CA ALA A 253 -9.17 5.09 -3.64
C ALA A 253 -10.40 5.16 -2.74
N SER A 254 -11.44 4.40 -3.11
CA SER A 254 -12.55 4.03 -2.23
C SER A 254 -12.27 2.70 -1.53
N ALA A 255 -12.93 2.46 -0.38
CA ALA A 255 -12.87 1.15 0.29
C ALA A 255 -13.44 0.04 -0.61
N ARG A 256 -14.53 0.33 -1.31
CA ARG A 256 -15.19 -0.59 -2.22
C ARG A 256 -14.26 -1.02 -3.37
N GLY A 257 -13.59 -0.07 -4.00
CA GLY A 257 -12.64 -0.34 -5.08
C GLY A 257 -11.46 -1.20 -4.64
N LEU A 258 -10.86 -0.88 -3.47
CA LEU A 258 -9.76 -1.68 -2.91
C LEU A 258 -10.21 -3.08 -2.50
N ALA A 259 -11.37 -3.23 -1.85
CA ALA A 259 -11.89 -4.55 -1.46
C ALA A 259 -12.13 -5.43 -2.70
N ARG A 260 -12.76 -4.90 -3.75
CA ARG A 260 -12.96 -5.61 -5.02
C ARG A 260 -11.64 -5.99 -5.69
N PHE A 261 -10.64 -5.10 -5.68
CA PHE A 261 -9.29 -5.40 -6.20
C PHE A 261 -8.66 -6.60 -5.47
N TYR A 262 -8.63 -6.57 -4.13
CA TYR A 262 -8.02 -7.64 -3.35
C TYR A 262 -8.79 -8.97 -3.47
N HIS A 263 -10.10 -8.93 -3.63
CA HIS A 263 -10.90 -10.12 -3.95
C HIS A 263 -10.52 -10.70 -5.33
N ALA A 264 -10.45 -9.87 -6.37
CA ALA A 264 -10.07 -10.32 -7.71
C ALA A 264 -8.64 -10.92 -7.72
N LEU A 265 -7.70 -10.33 -6.96
CA LEU A 265 -6.35 -10.85 -6.81
C LEU A 265 -6.32 -12.17 -6.02
N ALA A 266 -7.14 -12.31 -4.97
CA ALA A 266 -7.20 -13.54 -4.18
C ALA A 266 -7.79 -14.72 -4.95
N THR A 267 -8.81 -14.46 -5.77
CA THR A 267 -9.63 -15.51 -6.41
C THR A 267 -9.25 -15.81 -7.84
N GLY A 268 -8.74 -14.82 -8.57
CA GLY A 268 -8.50 -14.88 -10.01
C GLY A 268 -9.78 -14.95 -10.86
N GLU A 269 -10.95 -14.75 -10.26
CA GLU A 269 -12.26 -14.91 -10.90
C GLU A 269 -12.42 -14.03 -12.15
N SER A 270 -11.83 -12.85 -12.16
CA SER A 270 -11.86 -11.94 -13.31
C SER A 270 -11.03 -12.40 -14.51
N GLY A 271 -10.17 -13.41 -14.36
CA GLY A 271 -9.20 -13.83 -15.37
C GLY A 271 -8.04 -12.82 -15.60
N ILE A 272 -8.00 -11.70 -14.88
CA ILE A 272 -6.94 -10.69 -15.01
C ILE A 272 -5.64 -11.17 -14.36
N PHE A 273 -5.74 -11.79 -13.18
CA PHE A 273 -4.60 -12.32 -12.44
C PHE A 273 -4.52 -13.83 -12.62
N SER A 274 -3.44 -14.30 -13.24
CA SER A 274 -3.15 -15.72 -13.41
C SER A 274 -2.89 -16.40 -12.06
N GLU A 275 -2.92 -17.72 -12.03
CA GLU A 275 -2.53 -18.48 -10.84
C GLU A 275 -1.09 -18.17 -10.39
N THR A 276 -0.19 -17.94 -11.34
CA THR A 276 1.18 -17.53 -11.08
C THR A 276 1.25 -16.21 -10.32
N VAL A 277 0.56 -15.17 -10.79
CA VAL A 277 0.50 -13.86 -10.13
C VAL A 277 -0.08 -13.98 -8.72
N ARG A 278 -1.16 -14.72 -8.55
CA ARG A 278 -1.79 -14.95 -7.22
C ARG A 278 -0.83 -15.65 -6.25
N ARG A 279 -0.14 -16.70 -6.71
CA ARG A 279 0.86 -17.40 -5.90
C ARG A 279 2.02 -16.49 -5.50
N TRP A 280 2.50 -15.60 -6.39
CA TRP A 280 3.52 -14.61 -6.07
C TRP A 280 3.06 -13.62 -4.99
N ALA A 281 1.80 -13.19 -5.05
CA ALA A 281 1.22 -12.30 -4.05
C ALA A 281 1.06 -12.98 -2.67
N GLU A 282 0.83 -14.29 -2.62
CA GLU A 282 0.59 -15.05 -1.39
C GLU A 282 1.88 -15.57 -0.73
N THR A 283 2.91 -15.91 -1.52
CA THR A 283 4.11 -16.57 -1.03
C THR A 283 5.05 -15.59 -0.34
N THR A 284 5.37 -15.83 0.93
CA THR A 284 6.36 -15.04 1.67
C THR A 284 7.75 -15.21 1.05
N LEU A 285 8.40 -14.10 0.70
CA LEU A 285 9.74 -14.04 0.13
C LEU A 285 10.80 -13.65 1.16
N CYS A 286 10.45 -12.84 2.14
CA CYS A 286 11.32 -12.51 3.26
C CYS A 286 10.52 -12.25 4.53
N GLU A 287 11.16 -12.49 5.68
CA GLU A 287 10.62 -12.24 7.02
C GLU A 287 11.78 -11.98 7.98
N GLY A 288 11.59 -11.09 8.95
CA GLY A 288 12.57 -10.79 9.99
C GLY A 288 12.57 -9.30 10.36
N ASN A 289 13.66 -8.87 10.99
CA ASN A 289 13.82 -7.47 11.41
C ASN A 289 14.08 -6.57 10.19
N ASP A 290 13.20 -5.61 9.99
CA ASP A 290 13.28 -4.62 8.93
C ASP A 290 14.31 -3.54 9.26
N ARG A 291 15.26 -3.29 8.34
CA ARG A 291 16.35 -2.33 8.54
C ARG A 291 15.92 -0.87 8.49
N VAL A 292 14.70 -0.59 8.02
CA VAL A 292 14.13 0.76 7.93
C VAL A 292 13.06 1.00 8.97
N LEU A 293 12.19 0.01 9.22
CA LEU A 293 11.09 0.14 10.19
C LEU A 293 11.49 -0.25 11.62
N TYR A 294 12.62 -0.92 11.83
CA TYR A 294 13.10 -1.39 13.14
C TYR A 294 12.07 -2.24 13.90
N MET A 295 11.34 -3.07 13.15
CA MET A 295 10.37 -4.02 13.70
C MET A 295 10.31 -5.25 12.81
N PRO A 296 9.81 -6.41 13.30
CA PRO A 296 9.58 -7.57 12.46
C PRO A 296 8.57 -7.27 11.36
N THR A 297 8.91 -7.59 10.12
CA THR A 297 8.02 -7.51 8.94
C THR A 297 8.16 -8.77 8.10
N ALA A 298 7.15 -9.03 7.28
CA ALA A 298 7.17 -10.08 6.28
C ALA A 298 6.58 -9.56 4.97
N PHE A 299 7.21 -9.92 3.85
CA PHE A 299 6.76 -9.49 2.52
C PHE A 299 6.68 -10.67 1.56
N SER A 300 5.66 -10.67 0.74
CA SER A 300 5.58 -11.41 -0.51
C SER A 300 6.00 -10.51 -1.68
N ALA A 301 5.65 -10.86 -2.90
CA ALA A 301 5.96 -10.03 -4.06
C ALA A 301 5.12 -8.74 -4.08
N GLY A 302 5.56 -7.73 -3.33
CA GLY A 302 4.99 -6.39 -3.26
C GLY A 302 3.85 -6.21 -2.25
N PHE A 303 3.55 -7.23 -1.44
CA PHE A 303 2.54 -7.15 -0.38
C PHE A 303 3.16 -7.44 0.98
N GLN A 304 2.62 -6.78 1.99
CA GLN A 304 2.96 -7.08 3.37
C GLN A 304 2.14 -8.28 3.87
N LYS A 305 2.76 -9.09 4.72
CA LYS A 305 2.15 -10.21 5.43
C LYS A 305 2.36 -10.05 6.93
N ASP A 306 1.60 -10.78 7.71
CA ASP A 306 1.85 -10.88 9.13
C ASP A 306 3.05 -11.81 9.39
N PRO A 307 4.10 -11.35 10.11
CA PRO A 307 5.23 -12.20 10.46
C PRO A 307 4.79 -13.42 11.29
N VAL A 308 5.38 -14.57 11.02
CA VAL A 308 5.06 -15.84 11.74
C VAL A 308 5.94 -15.96 12.96
N GLY A 309 6.50 -15.10 13.60
CA GLY A 309 7.34 -15.12 14.79
C GLY A 309 7.85 -16.50 15.25
N THR A 310 9.06 -16.59 15.73
CA THR A 310 9.63 -17.82 16.31
C THR A 310 9.37 -17.81 17.82
N GLY A 311 8.47 -18.69 18.30
CA GLY A 311 8.25 -18.90 19.73
C GLY A 311 6.92 -18.36 20.28
N ARG A 312 6.92 -17.85 21.52
CA ARG A 312 5.73 -17.31 22.19
C ARG A 312 5.37 -15.88 21.78
N GLU A 313 6.07 -15.31 20.80
CA GLU A 313 5.77 -13.98 20.30
C GLU A 313 4.41 -13.98 19.61
N GLN A 314 3.56 -13.07 20.06
CA GLN A 314 2.22 -12.92 19.51
C GLN A 314 2.34 -12.52 18.04
N ARG A 315 1.83 -13.38 17.16
CA ARG A 315 1.72 -13.09 15.74
C ARG A 315 0.97 -11.77 15.54
N ARG A 316 1.52 -10.85 14.79
CA ARG A 316 0.75 -9.69 14.33
C ARG A 316 -0.40 -10.17 13.46
N SER A 317 -1.60 -9.63 13.68
CA SER A 317 -2.80 -9.97 12.92
C SER A 317 -3.38 -8.72 12.27
N HIS A 318 -2.59 -8.10 11.38
CA HIS A 318 -3.04 -6.94 10.60
C HIS A 318 -4.04 -7.35 9.52
N TYR A 319 -3.93 -8.58 9.04
CA TYR A 319 -4.73 -9.13 7.94
C TYR A 319 -5.62 -10.29 8.40
N GLY A 320 -5.84 -10.41 9.72
CA GLY A 320 -6.60 -11.49 10.32
C GLY A 320 -5.76 -12.73 10.64
N PRO A 321 -6.40 -13.83 11.12
CA PRO A 321 -5.67 -14.99 11.66
C PRO A 321 -5.13 -15.95 10.59
N ARG A 322 -5.40 -15.71 9.31
CA ARG A 322 -5.09 -16.65 8.22
C ARG A 322 -3.70 -16.44 7.65
N PRO A 323 -2.86 -17.50 7.57
CA PRO A 323 -1.46 -17.36 7.10
C PRO A 323 -1.32 -16.96 5.64
N ARG A 324 -2.31 -17.26 4.79
CA ARG A 324 -2.29 -16.85 3.39
C ARG A 324 -2.69 -15.40 3.16
N ALA A 325 -3.30 -14.74 4.15
CA ALA A 325 -3.70 -13.35 4.03
C ALA A 325 -2.49 -12.44 3.73
N PHE A 326 -2.72 -11.46 2.88
CA PHE A 326 -1.72 -10.46 2.47
C PHE A 326 -2.42 -9.15 2.11
N GLY A 327 -1.70 -8.04 2.22
CA GLY A 327 -2.26 -6.74 1.91
C GLY A 327 -1.23 -5.63 1.99
N HIS A 328 -1.68 -4.40 2.17
CA HIS A 328 -0.78 -3.30 2.49
C HIS A 328 -1.48 -2.25 3.35
N PRO A 329 -0.87 -1.82 4.47
CA PRO A 329 -1.35 -0.70 5.24
C PRO A 329 -0.88 0.62 4.62
N GLY A 330 -1.63 1.69 4.84
CA GLY A 330 -1.21 3.05 4.56
C GLY A 330 -0.86 3.80 5.83
N ALA A 331 0.16 4.65 5.77
CA ALA A 331 0.47 5.55 6.86
C ALA A 331 -0.79 6.34 7.25
N GLY A 332 -1.05 6.40 8.55
CA GLY A 332 -2.22 7.09 9.07
C GLY A 332 -3.48 6.25 9.26
N GLY A 333 -3.52 4.98 8.78
CA GLY A 333 -4.57 4.05 9.17
C GLY A 333 -5.34 3.33 8.07
N SER A 334 -5.22 3.70 6.79
CA SER A 334 -5.83 2.91 5.71
C SER A 334 -5.25 1.49 5.70
N LEU A 335 -6.09 0.52 5.36
CA LEU A 335 -5.70 -0.89 5.34
C LEU A 335 -6.53 -1.62 4.28
N ALA A 336 -5.86 -2.35 3.39
CA ALA A 336 -6.56 -3.19 2.44
C ALA A 336 -5.84 -4.54 2.30
N TRP A 337 -6.62 -5.62 2.20
CA TRP A 337 -6.06 -6.97 2.19
C TRP A 337 -6.96 -8.00 1.51
N ALA A 338 -6.34 -9.11 1.13
CA ALA A 338 -6.98 -10.34 0.69
C ALA A 338 -6.96 -11.39 1.79
N ASP A 339 -8.03 -12.15 1.93
CA ASP A 339 -8.09 -13.43 2.64
C ASP A 339 -8.42 -14.53 1.61
N PRO A 340 -7.40 -15.16 1.00
CA PRO A 340 -7.62 -16.18 -0.03
C PRO A 340 -8.37 -17.42 0.48
N ASP A 341 -8.21 -17.78 1.77
CA ASP A 341 -8.89 -18.94 2.35
C ASP A 341 -10.40 -18.76 2.45
N ARG A 342 -10.85 -17.51 2.65
CA ARG A 342 -12.27 -17.13 2.71
C ARG A 342 -12.79 -16.54 1.40
N ARG A 343 -11.90 -16.38 0.41
CA ARG A 343 -12.19 -15.73 -0.88
C ARG A 343 -12.74 -14.30 -0.67
N LEU A 344 -12.06 -13.51 0.17
CA LEU A 344 -12.46 -12.16 0.53
C LEU A 344 -11.41 -11.14 0.14
N GLY A 345 -11.89 -9.96 -0.27
CA GLY A 345 -11.13 -8.73 -0.28
C GLY A 345 -11.74 -7.76 0.72
N CYS A 346 -10.90 -7.08 1.49
CA CYS A 346 -11.32 -6.18 2.55
C CYS A 346 -10.56 -4.86 2.46
N ALA A 347 -11.23 -3.75 2.78
CA ALA A 347 -10.56 -2.46 2.85
C ALA A 347 -11.24 -1.50 3.81
N TYR A 348 -10.41 -0.76 4.54
CA TYR A 348 -10.78 0.38 5.38
C TYR A 348 -10.02 1.62 4.92
N VAL A 349 -10.74 2.70 4.69
CA VAL A 349 -10.17 4.01 4.34
C VAL A 349 -10.82 5.11 5.17
N MET A 350 -10.08 6.19 5.44
CA MET A 350 -10.54 7.29 6.29
C MET A 350 -9.81 8.60 5.95
N ASN A 351 -10.33 9.73 6.42
CA ASN A 351 -9.70 11.04 6.21
C ASN A 351 -9.10 11.69 7.47
N LEU A 352 -9.23 11.08 8.64
CA LEU A 352 -8.50 11.53 9.83
C LEU A 352 -7.28 10.64 10.05
N ILE A 353 -6.11 11.16 9.64
CA ILE A 353 -4.84 10.45 9.62
C ILE A 353 -4.27 10.32 11.01
N ALA A 354 -4.24 9.09 11.57
CA ALA A 354 -3.54 8.80 12.82
C ALA A 354 -2.04 8.61 12.52
N PRO A 355 -1.14 9.39 13.14
CA PRO A 355 0.30 9.24 12.90
C PRO A 355 0.78 7.84 13.25
N GLY A 356 1.66 7.28 12.40
CA GLY A 356 2.26 5.95 12.53
C GLY A 356 2.38 5.26 11.18
N VAL A 357 3.24 4.25 11.11
CA VAL A 357 3.50 3.47 9.88
C VAL A 357 2.72 2.15 9.87
N MET A 358 2.21 1.72 11.02
CA MET A 358 1.40 0.52 11.17
C MET A 358 -0.07 0.86 11.41
N PRO A 359 -1.01 -0.05 11.08
CA PRO A 359 -2.43 0.14 11.32
C PRO A 359 -2.73 0.53 12.77
N GLY A 360 -3.67 1.43 12.95
CA GLY A 360 -4.15 1.84 14.26
C GLY A 360 -5.40 1.07 14.69
N GLU A 361 -5.86 1.34 15.94
CA GLU A 361 -6.98 0.63 16.57
C GLU A 361 -8.27 0.69 15.75
N ARG A 362 -8.53 1.80 15.03
CA ARG A 362 -9.71 1.92 14.15
C ARG A 362 -9.78 0.84 13.06
N ALA A 363 -8.64 0.54 12.43
CA ALA A 363 -8.55 -0.52 11.43
C ALA A 363 -8.50 -1.91 12.08
N LEU A 364 -7.67 -2.08 13.13
CA LEU A 364 -7.43 -3.39 13.76
C LEU A 364 -8.67 -3.93 14.49
N SER A 365 -9.51 -3.07 15.05
CA SER A 365 -10.78 -3.52 15.64
C SER A 365 -11.72 -4.13 14.60
N LEU A 366 -11.77 -3.57 13.38
CA LEU A 366 -12.54 -4.12 12.27
C LEU A 366 -11.97 -5.48 11.80
N VAL A 367 -10.63 -5.60 11.72
CA VAL A 367 -9.97 -6.88 11.40
C VAL A 367 -10.34 -7.95 12.43
N ARG A 368 -10.26 -7.62 13.73
CA ARG A 368 -10.66 -8.56 14.81
C ARG A 368 -12.13 -8.94 14.75
N ALA A 369 -13.01 -8.01 14.37
CA ALA A 369 -14.44 -8.28 14.23
C ALA A 369 -14.77 -9.22 13.07
N MET A 370 -13.87 -9.35 12.10
CA MET A 370 -13.99 -10.29 10.99
C MET A 370 -13.78 -11.76 11.39
N GLY A 371 -13.10 -12.06 12.50
CA GLY A 371 -12.84 -13.40 13.05
C GLY A 371 -11.75 -14.15 12.34
#